data_d4eb6f7620dc4082139fe26940a1a8fb
#
_entry.id   d4eb6f7620dc4082139fe26940a1a8fb
#
_cell.length_a   1.000
_cell.length_b   1.000
_cell.length_c   1.000
_cell.angle_alpha   90.00
_cell.angle_beta   90.00
_cell.angle_gamma   90.00
#
_symmetry.space_group_name_H-M   'P 1'
#
loop_
_entity.id
_entity.type
_entity.pdbx_description
1 polymer ?
#
loop_
_entity_poly.entity_id
_entity_poly.type
_entity_poly.pdbx_seq_one_letter_code
_entity_poly.pdbx_strand_id
1 'polypeptide(L)'
;SYSEYRAANFEFAPASASINLKGGDYSAENGSGAERLEAYNGKSRVLKWDSERGSVTYDFSLPEDGLYNITLTYIQLICHGNSIRLSLKIDGAYPFKDAEDITLPRLWTNKGGIRTDDKGDQISPEQTELLEYTAQSLKDSDGVAVLPFEFALRAGHHTVTLEMKEEAFILAEIKLCPPEKTEDYRTVSAGYSEFDRYSGDPVIIQGED
;
A
#
# COMPACT_ATOMS: atom_id res chain seq x y z
N SER A 1 0.32 15.53 13.18
CA SER A 1 -0.21 15.14 11.87
C SER A 1 0.90 14.93 10.85
N TYR A 2 0.57 14.25 9.75
CA TYR A 2 1.51 14.03 8.65
C TYR A 2 1.99 15.35 8.02
N SER A 3 1.11 16.33 7.86
CA SER A 3 1.49 17.64 7.31
C SER A 3 2.52 18.38 8.16
N GLU A 4 2.40 18.33 9.48
CA GLU A 4 3.39 18.91 10.40
C GLU A 4 4.73 18.16 10.33
N TYR A 5 4.67 16.83 10.24
CA TYR A 5 5.86 16.01 10.06
C TYR A 5 6.59 16.36 8.76
N ARG A 6 5.88 16.51 7.62
CA ARG A 6 6.48 16.90 6.35
C ARG A 6 7.07 18.30 6.40
N ALA A 7 6.38 19.25 7.03
CA ALA A 7 6.89 20.61 7.22
C ALA A 7 8.18 20.65 8.07
N ALA A 8 8.25 19.81 9.11
CA ALA A 8 9.44 19.70 9.95
C ALA A 8 10.64 19.00 9.27
N ASN A 9 10.39 18.25 8.20
CA ASN A 9 11.39 17.47 7.46
C ASN A 9 11.53 17.97 6.00
N PHE A 10 11.31 19.26 5.74
CA PHE A 10 11.32 19.83 4.39
C PHE A 10 12.70 19.77 3.72
N GLU A 11 13.77 19.67 4.49
CA GLU A 11 15.15 19.58 4.01
C GLU A 11 15.51 18.26 3.34
N PHE A 12 14.75 17.21 3.61
CA PHE A 12 15.01 15.89 3.01
C PHE A 12 14.59 15.87 1.54
N ALA A 13 15.54 15.56 0.67
CA ALA A 13 15.27 15.27 -0.73
C ALA A 13 14.78 13.83 -0.92
N PRO A 14 14.09 13.51 -2.02
CA PRO A 14 13.81 12.12 -2.37
C PRO A 14 15.10 11.29 -2.42
N ALA A 15 15.08 10.11 -1.82
CA ALA A 15 16.18 9.15 -1.93
C ALA A 15 16.36 8.67 -3.38
N SER A 16 17.46 8.01 -3.67
CA SER A 16 17.73 7.34 -4.95
C SER A 16 17.69 5.82 -4.82
N ALA A 17 17.96 5.31 -3.63
CA ALA A 17 18.04 3.88 -3.33
C ALA A 17 16.66 3.29 -2.99
N SER A 18 16.53 1.98 -3.26
CA SER A 18 15.39 1.18 -2.81
C SER A 18 15.86 -0.04 -2.02
N ILE A 19 15.10 -0.41 -1.00
CA ILE A 19 15.35 -1.58 -0.17
C ILE A 19 14.10 -2.44 -0.14
N ASN A 20 14.29 -3.76 -0.19
CA ASN A 20 13.23 -4.75 -0.11
C ASN A 20 13.49 -5.68 1.07
N LEU A 21 12.51 -5.82 1.93
CA LEU A 21 12.50 -6.75 3.05
C LEU A 21 11.45 -7.82 2.77
N LYS A 22 11.80 -9.10 2.92
CA LYS A 22 10.81 -10.17 2.79
C LYS A 22 9.94 -10.25 4.04
N GLY A 23 8.66 -10.54 3.87
CA GLY A 23 7.72 -10.63 4.98
C GLY A 23 8.16 -11.61 6.08
N GLY A 24 8.77 -12.73 5.71
CA GLY A 24 9.28 -13.72 6.66
C GLY A 24 10.60 -13.36 7.35
N ASP A 25 11.28 -12.29 6.97
CA ASP A 25 12.61 -11.93 7.49
C ASP A 25 12.55 -10.98 8.70
N TYR A 26 11.44 -10.98 9.45
CA TYR A 26 11.33 -10.17 10.66
C TYR A 26 12.33 -10.60 11.72
N SER A 27 12.90 -9.64 12.46
CA SER A 27 13.93 -9.85 13.49
C SER A 27 13.32 -10.12 14.87
N ALA A 28 12.15 -9.56 15.14
CA ALA A 28 11.46 -9.76 16.41
C ALA A 28 9.93 -9.87 16.19
N GLU A 29 9.29 -10.60 17.10
CA GLU A 29 7.87 -10.81 17.17
C GLU A 29 7.39 -10.63 18.61
N ASN A 30 6.26 -9.97 18.82
CA ASN A 30 5.68 -9.75 20.13
C ASN A 30 4.18 -10.00 20.15
N GLY A 31 3.79 -11.20 20.59
CA GLY A 31 2.40 -11.59 20.81
C GLY A 31 1.54 -11.65 19.54
N SER A 32 2.16 -11.63 18.36
CA SER A 32 1.45 -11.63 17.07
C SER A 32 0.99 -13.03 16.66
N GLY A 33 1.66 -14.08 17.10
CA GLY A 33 1.45 -15.43 16.58
C GLY A 33 1.76 -15.54 15.08
N ALA A 34 2.54 -14.61 14.55
CA ALA A 34 2.90 -14.55 13.15
C ALA A 34 3.79 -15.75 12.76
N GLU A 35 3.47 -16.38 11.64
CA GLU A 35 4.13 -17.57 11.12
C GLU A 35 5.00 -17.25 9.90
N ARG A 36 6.24 -17.75 9.90
CA ARG A 36 7.10 -17.71 8.72
C ARG A 36 6.76 -18.85 7.79
N LEU A 37 6.38 -18.55 6.56
CA LEU A 37 6.18 -19.54 5.54
C LEU A 37 7.30 -19.45 4.49
N GLU A 38 7.82 -20.61 4.07
CA GLU A 38 8.84 -20.67 3.01
C GLU A 38 8.31 -20.12 1.69
N ALA A 39 7.03 -20.39 1.39
CA ALA A 39 6.37 -19.85 0.21
C ALA A 39 4.84 -19.83 0.39
N TYR A 40 4.19 -18.87 -0.26
CA TYR A 40 2.75 -18.80 -0.40
C TYR A 40 2.39 -18.11 -1.72
N ASN A 41 1.52 -18.73 -2.51
CA ASN A 41 0.98 -18.22 -3.77
C ASN A 41 2.05 -17.55 -4.69
N GLY A 42 3.20 -18.25 -4.90
CA GLY A 42 4.28 -17.82 -5.78
C GLY A 42 5.28 -16.83 -5.18
N LYS A 43 5.10 -16.39 -3.94
CA LYS A 43 6.08 -15.58 -3.20
C LYS A 43 6.78 -16.42 -2.14
N SER A 44 8.08 -16.20 -1.95
CA SER A 44 8.91 -16.91 -0.97
C SER A 44 9.17 -16.07 0.26
N ARG A 45 9.43 -16.75 1.40
CA ARG A 45 9.76 -16.13 2.69
C ARG A 45 8.73 -15.08 3.08
N VAL A 46 7.49 -15.52 3.23
CA VAL A 46 6.37 -14.64 3.56
C VAL A 46 5.99 -14.76 5.04
N LEU A 47 5.37 -13.72 5.55
CA LEU A 47 4.77 -13.70 6.88
C LEU A 47 3.28 -14.01 6.73
N LYS A 48 2.79 -15.04 7.40
CA LYS A 48 1.36 -15.26 7.61
C LYS A 48 0.97 -14.65 8.96
N TRP A 49 -0.01 -13.78 8.94
CA TRP A 49 -0.52 -13.11 10.13
C TRP A 49 -2.03 -13.24 10.20
N ASP A 50 -2.50 -14.21 10.99
CA ASP A 50 -3.92 -14.55 11.11
C ASP A 50 -4.53 -14.19 12.48
N SER A 51 -3.75 -13.53 13.35
CA SER A 51 -4.23 -12.96 14.61
C SER A 51 -4.37 -11.45 14.50
N GLU A 52 -5.41 -10.89 15.10
CA GLU A 52 -5.68 -9.45 15.09
C GLU A 52 -4.96 -8.72 16.25
N ARG A 53 -3.71 -9.06 16.47
CA ARG A 53 -2.92 -8.51 17.59
C ARG A 53 -1.42 -8.68 17.39
N GLY A 54 -0.69 -7.99 18.25
CA GLY A 54 0.76 -8.10 18.36
C GLY A 54 1.51 -7.33 17.31
N SER A 55 2.80 -7.53 17.25
CA SER A 55 3.69 -6.80 16.34
C SER A 55 4.80 -7.66 15.79
N VAL A 56 5.33 -7.26 14.65
CA VAL A 56 6.56 -7.78 14.04
C VAL A 56 7.49 -6.64 13.71
N THR A 57 8.78 -6.84 13.90
CA THR A 57 9.82 -5.83 13.68
C THR A 57 10.83 -6.34 12.66
N TYR A 58 11.23 -5.48 11.75
CA TYR A 58 12.24 -5.73 10.73
C TYR A 58 13.40 -4.75 10.93
N ASP A 59 14.62 -5.28 10.89
CA ASP A 59 15.83 -4.47 10.84
C ASP A 59 16.25 -4.22 9.40
N PHE A 60 16.70 -3.01 9.11
CA PHE A 60 17.22 -2.66 7.79
C PHE A 60 18.27 -1.55 7.89
N SER A 61 19.02 -1.33 6.82
CA SER A 61 19.98 -0.24 6.74
C SER A 61 19.80 0.54 5.45
N LEU A 62 19.82 1.87 5.57
CA LEU A 62 19.71 2.80 4.46
C LEU A 62 21.11 3.30 4.07
N PRO A 63 21.42 3.38 2.76
CA PRO A 63 22.72 3.88 2.30
C PRO A 63 22.82 5.41 2.34
N GLU A 64 21.70 6.12 2.38
CA GLU A 64 21.64 7.59 2.27
C GLU A 64 20.46 8.17 3.05
N ASP A 65 20.59 9.45 3.41
CA ASP A 65 19.49 10.25 3.93
C ASP A 65 18.48 10.52 2.80
N GLY A 66 17.19 10.48 3.10
CA GLY A 66 16.20 10.82 2.09
C GLY A 66 14.76 10.61 2.51
N LEU A 67 13.87 10.95 1.58
CA LEU A 67 12.45 10.64 1.65
C LEU A 67 12.20 9.28 0.98
N TYR A 68 11.49 8.44 1.67
CA TYR A 68 11.12 7.11 1.20
C TYR A 68 9.60 6.91 1.31
N ASN A 69 8.99 6.32 0.31
CA ASN A 69 7.68 5.69 0.46
C ASN A 69 7.87 4.26 0.98
N ILE A 70 6.92 3.79 1.76
CA ILE A 70 6.85 2.40 2.21
C ILE A 70 5.67 1.75 1.51
N THR A 71 5.94 0.66 0.79
CA THR A 71 4.94 -0.13 0.06
C THR A 71 4.91 -1.54 0.63
N LEU A 72 3.73 -2.03 0.95
CA LEU A 72 3.50 -3.41 1.39
C LEU A 72 2.95 -4.23 0.23
N THR A 73 3.58 -5.37 -0.05
CA THR A 73 3.02 -6.39 -0.96
C THR A 73 2.39 -7.48 -0.13
N TYR A 74 1.07 -7.61 -0.23
CA TYR A 74 0.31 -8.52 0.62
C TYR A 74 -0.82 -9.21 -0.15
N ILE A 75 -1.34 -10.27 0.44
CA ILE A 75 -2.58 -10.93 0.03
C ILE A 75 -3.49 -11.05 1.26
N GLN A 76 -4.72 -10.63 1.11
CA GLN A 76 -5.73 -10.77 2.15
C GLN A 76 -6.07 -12.24 2.42
N LEU A 77 -6.35 -12.58 3.65
CA LEU A 77 -6.94 -13.87 4.02
C LEU A 77 -8.43 -13.69 4.27
N ILE A 78 -9.20 -14.74 4.03
CA ILE A 78 -10.63 -14.75 4.34
C ILE A 78 -10.79 -14.64 5.86
N CYS A 79 -11.43 -13.59 6.34
CA CYS A 79 -11.68 -13.31 7.75
C CYS A 79 -13.06 -12.64 7.91
N HIS A 80 -13.15 -11.44 8.46
CA HIS A 80 -14.43 -10.75 8.67
C HIS A 80 -14.89 -9.92 7.46
N GLY A 81 -13.98 -9.67 6.49
CA GLY A 81 -14.29 -8.91 5.26
C GLY A 81 -14.09 -7.40 5.38
N ASN A 82 -13.52 -6.94 6.49
CA ASN A 82 -13.14 -5.53 6.66
C ASN A 82 -11.81 -5.23 5.98
N SER A 83 -11.45 -3.96 5.85
CA SER A 83 -10.10 -3.57 5.44
C SER A 83 -9.08 -3.99 6.49
N ILE A 84 -7.89 -4.39 6.06
CA ILE A 84 -6.80 -4.71 6.99
C ILE A 84 -6.33 -3.40 7.63
N ARG A 85 -6.24 -3.40 8.97
CA ARG A 85 -5.78 -2.22 9.73
C ARG A 85 -4.52 -2.57 10.51
N LEU A 86 -3.55 -1.69 10.45
CA LEU A 86 -2.28 -1.83 11.16
C LEU A 86 -1.73 -0.46 11.56
N SER A 87 -0.76 -0.43 12.44
CA SER A 87 0.06 0.75 12.68
C SER A 87 1.52 0.50 12.33
N LEU A 88 2.26 1.57 12.09
CA LEU A 88 3.66 1.52 11.71
C LEU A 88 4.50 2.41 12.63
N LYS A 89 5.55 1.83 13.21
CA LYS A 89 6.58 2.57 13.94
C LYS A 89 7.90 2.49 13.20
N ILE A 90 8.64 3.57 13.24
CA ILE A 90 10.04 3.63 12.82
C ILE A 90 10.88 3.87 14.07
N ASP A 91 11.91 3.05 14.28
CA ASP A 91 12.82 3.15 15.42
C ASP A 91 12.08 3.17 16.78
N GLY A 92 11.00 2.39 16.87
CA GLY A 92 10.17 2.25 18.06
C GLY A 92 9.17 3.36 18.32
N ALA A 93 9.08 4.40 17.46
CA ALA A 93 8.15 5.51 17.60
C ALA A 93 7.25 5.68 16.38
N TYR A 94 6.04 6.21 16.60
CA TYR A 94 5.20 6.66 15.50
C TYR A 94 5.79 7.93 14.88
N PRO A 95 6.10 7.95 13.58
CA PRO A 95 6.67 9.13 12.94
C PRO A 95 5.69 10.32 12.93
N PHE A 96 4.41 10.03 12.84
CA PHE A 96 3.29 10.98 12.89
C PHE A 96 2.02 10.25 13.30
N LYS A 97 0.99 10.99 13.68
CA LYS A 97 -0.25 10.42 14.21
C LYS A 97 -0.95 9.48 13.21
N ASP A 98 -0.95 9.84 11.93
CA ASP A 98 -1.66 9.06 10.90
C ASP A 98 -1.00 7.68 10.65
N ALA A 99 0.24 7.47 11.11
CA ALA A 99 0.90 6.16 11.11
C ALA A 99 0.38 5.20 12.22
N GLU A 100 -0.42 5.70 13.15
CA GLU A 100 -1.08 4.88 14.16
C GLU A 100 -2.24 4.05 13.60
N ASP A 101 -2.80 4.45 12.45
CA ASP A 101 -3.95 3.77 11.85
C ASP A 101 -3.90 3.80 10.32
N ILE A 102 -3.27 2.79 9.77
CA ILE A 102 -3.08 2.60 8.34
C ILE A 102 -4.03 1.53 7.86
N THR A 103 -4.77 1.83 6.80
CA THR A 103 -5.71 0.90 6.17
C THR A 103 -5.12 0.36 4.87
N LEU A 104 -5.11 -0.96 4.73
CA LEU A 104 -4.82 -1.64 3.48
C LEU A 104 -6.14 -2.15 2.89
N PRO A 105 -6.46 -1.81 1.64
CA PRO A 105 -7.73 -2.19 1.03
C PRO A 105 -7.82 -3.70 0.81
N ARG A 106 -9.05 -4.22 0.91
CA ARG A 106 -9.38 -5.55 0.41
C ARG A 106 -9.81 -5.46 -1.04
N LEU A 107 -9.42 -6.44 -1.81
CA LEU A 107 -9.77 -6.54 -3.22
C LEU A 107 -10.95 -7.51 -3.40
N TRP A 108 -11.89 -7.11 -4.22
CA TRP A 108 -13.09 -7.87 -4.55
C TRP A 108 -13.17 -8.08 -6.05
N THR A 109 -13.78 -9.17 -6.47
CA THR A 109 -14.03 -9.48 -7.87
C THR A 109 -15.41 -10.09 -8.04
N ASN A 110 -15.90 -10.09 -9.27
CA ASN A 110 -17.17 -10.70 -9.60
C ASN A 110 -17.05 -12.23 -9.67
N LYS A 111 -17.94 -12.94 -9.00
CA LYS A 111 -18.07 -14.37 -9.10
C LYS A 111 -19.00 -14.72 -10.27
N GLY A 112 -18.42 -14.90 -11.43
CA GLY A 112 -19.16 -15.19 -12.68
C GLY A 112 -19.53 -13.92 -13.46
N GLY A 113 -20.27 -14.14 -14.56
CA GLY A 113 -20.71 -13.07 -15.46
C GLY A 113 -22.04 -12.43 -15.04
N ILE A 114 -22.33 -11.32 -15.67
CA ILE A 114 -23.66 -10.67 -15.60
C ILE A 114 -24.70 -11.66 -16.12
N ARG A 115 -25.79 -11.84 -15.39
CA ARG A 115 -26.95 -12.66 -15.77
C ARG A 115 -28.13 -11.73 -16.03
N THR A 116 -29.10 -12.20 -16.80
CA THR A 116 -30.38 -11.51 -16.98
C THR A 116 -31.51 -12.31 -16.35
N ASP A 117 -32.48 -11.61 -15.77
CA ASP A 117 -33.70 -12.22 -15.26
C ASP A 117 -34.72 -12.49 -16.40
N ASP A 118 -35.88 -13.03 -16.05
CA ASP A 118 -36.95 -13.35 -17.00
C ASP A 118 -37.57 -12.10 -17.68
N LYS A 119 -37.28 -10.91 -17.16
CA LYS A 119 -37.74 -9.63 -17.71
C LYS A 119 -36.69 -8.95 -18.59
N GLY A 120 -35.49 -9.52 -18.65
CA GLY A 120 -34.36 -8.96 -19.38
C GLY A 120 -33.52 -7.99 -18.57
N ASP A 121 -33.80 -7.83 -17.27
CA ASP A 121 -33.02 -6.96 -16.37
C ASP A 121 -31.70 -7.63 -15.99
N GLN A 122 -30.63 -6.85 -15.93
CA GLN A 122 -29.32 -7.35 -15.53
C GLN A 122 -29.26 -7.60 -14.01
N ILE A 123 -28.80 -8.79 -13.65
CA ILE A 123 -28.54 -9.16 -12.26
C ILE A 123 -27.04 -9.04 -12.01
N SER A 124 -26.68 -8.15 -11.07
CA SER A 124 -25.29 -8.00 -10.62
C SER A 124 -24.71 -9.34 -10.15
N PRO A 125 -23.49 -9.70 -10.54
CA PRO A 125 -22.83 -10.89 -10.07
C PRO A 125 -22.56 -10.81 -8.56
N GLU A 126 -22.52 -11.97 -7.93
CA GLU A 126 -22.06 -12.10 -6.54
C GLU A 126 -20.61 -11.64 -6.42
N GLN A 127 -20.29 -10.85 -5.40
CA GLN A 127 -18.91 -10.42 -5.12
C GLN A 127 -18.19 -11.51 -4.30
N THR A 128 -16.94 -11.76 -4.63
CA THR A 128 -16.03 -12.62 -3.87
C THR A 128 -14.69 -11.92 -3.67
N GLU A 129 -13.97 -12.30 -2.63
CA GLU A 129 -12.64 -11.74 -2.38
C GLU A 129 -11.66 -12.19 -3.46
N LEU A 130 -10.86 -11.25 -3.96
CA LEU A 130 -9.75 -11.52 -4.87
C LEU A 130 -8.51 -11.88 -4.04
N LEU A 131 -8.15 -13.16 -4.03
CA LEU A 131 -7.01 -13.68 -3.26
C LEU A 131 -5.73 -13.67 -4.10
N GLU A 132 -5.29 -12.47 -4.47
CA GLU A 132 -4.07 -12.21 -5.23
C GLU A 132 -3.18 -11.21 -4.52
N TYR A 133 -1.87 -11.28 -4.75
CA TYR A 133 -0.94 -10.29 -4.21
C TYR A 133 -1.19 -8.92 -4.84
N THR A 134 -1.32 -7.92 -3.96
CA THR A 134 -1.35 -6.52 -4.32
C THR A 134 -0.24 -5.76 -3.61
N ALA A 135 0.22 -4.69 -4.23
CA ALA A 135 1.18 -3.76 -3.65
C ALA A 135 0.48 -2.43 -3.35
N GLN A 136 0.52 -2.01 -2.09
CA GLN A 136 -0.09 -0.76 -1.64
C GLN A 136 0.96 0.08 -0.93
N SER A 137 1.21 1.28 -1.44
CA SER A 137 1.98 2.29 -0.71
C SER A 137 1.16 2.83 0.44
N LEU A 138 1.80 2.99 1.59
CA LEU A 138 1.16 3.50 2.79
C LEU A 138 0.72 4.94 2.55
N LYS A 139 -0.53 5.23 2.82
CA LYS A 139 -1.15 6.54 2.62
C LYS A 139 -2.18 6.83 3.70
N ASP A 140 -2.64 8.06 3.73
CA ASP A 140 -3.68 8.51 4.63
C ASP A 140 -4.98 7.72 4.41
N SER A 141 -5.49 7.13 5.48
CA SER A 141 -6.74 6.36 5.48
C SER A 141 -7.98 7.25 5.38
N ASP A 142 -7.86 8.50 5.83
CA ASP A 142 -8.94 9.49 5.79
C ASP A 142 -9.01 10.26 4.45
N GLY A 143 -8.01 10.05 3.59
CA GLY A 143 -7.96 10.64 2.24
C GLY A 143 -7.66 12.14 2.22
N VAL A 144 -7.18 12.72 3.32
CA VAL A 144 -6.74 14.12 3.37
C VAL A 144 -5.44 14.30 2.59
N ALA A 145 -4.50 13.36 2.74
CA ALA A 145 -3.30 13.29 1.92
C ALA A 145 -3.50 12.24 0.81
N VAL A 146 -3.59 12.69 -0.44
CA VAL A 146 -3.83 11.83 -1.61
C VAL A 146 -2.59 11.00 -1.97
N LEU A 147 -1.41 11.60 -1.84
CA LEU A 147 -0.14 10.94 -2.15
C LEU A 147 0.29 10.00 -1.02
N PRO A 148 1.10 8.97 -1.34
CA PRO A 148 1.70 8.12 -0.31
C PRO A 148 2.48 8.91 0.74
N PHE A 149 2.52 8.40 1.96
CA PHE A 149 3.35 8.96 3.01
C PHE A 149 4.82 8.91 2.63
N GLU A 150 5.52 10.00 2.85
CA GLU A 150 6.96 10.14 2.68
C GLU A 150 7.63 10.16 4.06
N PHE A 151 8.49 9.19 4.29
CA PHE A 151 9.22 9.02 5.53
C PHE A 151 10.62 9.61 5.38
N ALA A 152 10.94 10.62 6.18
CA ALA A 152 12.26 11.23 6.24
C ALA A 152 13.18 10.34 7.11
N LEU A 153 14.09 9.63 6.47
CA LEU A 153 15.00 8.70 7.14
C LEU A 153 16.45 9.07 6.84
N ARG A 154 17.32 8.88 7.82
CA ARG A 154 18.76 9.11 7.67
C ARG A 154 19.45 7.84 7.19
N ALA A 155 20.67 7.98 6.69
CA ALA A 155 21.52 6.82 6.43
C ALA A 155 21.85 6.09 7.74
N GLY A 156 21.90 4.77 7.68
CA GLY A 156 22.24 3.94 8.82
C GLY A 156 21.22 2.86 9.13
N HIS A 157 21.32 2.28 10.31
CA HIS A 157 20.46 1.21 10.77
C HIS A 157 19.14 1.77 11.31
N HIS A 158 18.05 1.11 10.91
CA HIS A 158 16.68 1.43 11.32
C HIS A 158 15.88 0.18 11.61
N THR A 159 14.76 0.37 12.30
CA THR A 159 13.74 -0.65 12.47
C THR A 159 12.40 -0.17 11.95
N VAL A 160 11.63 -1.06 11.32
CA VAL A 160 10.22 -0.85 11.05
C VAL A 160 9.41 -1.90 11.81
N THR A 161 8.47 -1.45 12.63
CA THR A 161 7.55 -2.31 13.37
C THR A 161 6.14 -2.12 12.85
N LEU A 162 5.52 -3.21 12.43
CA LEU A 162 4.10 -3.29 12.11
C LEU A 162 3.36 -3.85 13.32
N GLU A 163 2.26 -3.21 13.71
CA GLU A 163 1.36 -3.69 14.77
C GLU A 163 -0.01 -3.96 14.17
N MET A 164 -0.51 -5.18 14.34
CA MET A 164 -1.81 -5.60 13.82
C MET A 164 -2.94 -5.04 14.66
N LYS A 165 -3.98 -4.54 14.00
CA LYS A 165 -5.22 -4.10 14.63
C LYS A 165 -6.43 -4.90 14.19
N GLU A 166 -6.55 -5.22 12.90
CA GLU A 166 -7.73 -5.88 12.36
C GLU A 166 -7.41 -6.64 11.07
N GLU A 167 -8.06 -7.78 10.88
CA GLU A 167 -8.05 -8.62 9.69
C GLU A 167 -6.74 -9.39 9.46
N ALA A 168 -6.87 -10.55 8.86
CA ALA A 168 -5.77 -11.45 8.56
C ALA A 168 -5.20 -11.24 7.16
N PHE A 169 -3.88 -11.37 7.01
CA PHE A 169 -3.21 -11.27 5.72
C PHE A 169 -1.88 -12.03 5.67
N ILE A 170 -1.34 -12.17 4.47
CA ILE A 170 0.03 -12.63 4.26
C ILE A 170 0.82 -11.47 3.70
N LEU A 171 1.92 -11.11 4.35
CA LEU A 171 2.86 -10.11 3.90
C LEU A 171 4.00 -10.78 3.14
N ALA A 172 4.16 -10.42 1.88
CA ALA A 172 5.27 -10.92 1.07
C ALA A 172 6.50 -10.02 1.13
N GLU A 173 6.30 -8.70 1.14
CA GLU A 173 7.41 -7.75 1.01
C GLU A 173 7.05 -6.38 1.60
N ILE A 174 8.04 -5.76 2.22
CA ILE A 174 8.06 -4.35 2.58
C ILE A 174 9.11 -3.70 1.69
N LYS A 175 8.71 -2.76 0.87
CA LYS A 175 9.61 -2.00 -0.01
C LYS A 175 9.70 -0.56 0.46
N LEU A 176 10.93 -0.10 0.71
CA LEU A 176 11.24 1.31 0.85
C LEU A 176 11.80 1.79 -0.49
N CYS A 177 11.20 2.81 -1.08
CA CYS A 177 11.62 3.33 -2.38
C CYS A 177 11.49 4.85 -2.42
N PRO A 178 12.22 5.52 -3.34
CA PRO A 178 12.03 6.95 -3.56
C PRO A 178 10.56 7.28 -3.81
N PRO A 179 10.06 8.43 -3.33
CA PRO A 179 8.75 8.93 -3.73
C PRO A 179 8.65 9.07 -5.25
N GLU A 180 7.51 8.68 -5.79
CA GLU A 180 7.24 8.86 -7.21
C GLU A 180 7.18 10.35 -7.54
N LYS A 181 7.95 10.79 -8.52
CA LYS A 181 7.96 12.18 -8.95
C LYS A 181 6.70 12.46 -9.76
N THR A 182 5.79 13.21 -9.17
CA THR A 182 4.62 13.72 -9.90
C THR A 182 5.03 14.97 -10.67
N GLU A 183 4.80 14.97 -11.98
CA GLU A 183 5.02 16.15 -12.80
C GLU A 183 3.97 17.24 -12.48
N ASP A 184 4.41 18.50 -12.48
CA ASP A 184 3.48 19.62 -12.32
C ASP A 184 2.48 19.65 -13.51
N TYR A 185 1.22 19.91 -13.23
CA TYR A 185 0.18 19.99 -14.25
C TYR A 185 0.53 20.93 -15.42
N ARG A 186 1.25 22.01 -15.15
CA ARG A 186 1.71 22.94 -16.19
C ARG A 186 2.66 22.29 -17.18
N THR A 187 3.54 21.40 -16.68
CA THR A 187 4.47 20.63 -17.52
C THR A 187 3.70 19.62 -18.37
N VAL A 188 2.78 18.88 -17.74
CA VAL A 188 1.94 17.91 -18.45
C VAL A 188 1.03 18.59 -19.48
N SER A 189 0.37 19.69 -19.10
CA SER A 189 -0.57 20.41 -19.98
C SER A 189 0.14 21.11 -21.15
N ALA A 190 1.40 21.51 -20.98
CA ALA A 190 2.18 22.07 -22.09
C ALA A 190 2.39 21.05 -23.22
N GLY A 191 2.51 19.76 -22.89
CA GLY A 191 2.59 18.68 -23.88
C GLY A 191 1.32 18.49 -24.70
N TYR A 192 0.17 18.90 -24.18
CA TYR A 192 -1.09 18.77 -24.92
C TYR A 192 -1.18 19.67 -26.15
N SER A 193 -0.40 20.75 -26.22
CA SER A 193 -0.32 21.61 -27.38
C SER A 193 0.39 20.96 -28.59
N GLU A 194 1.11 19.86 -28.34
CA GLU A 194 1.79 19.09 -29.39
C GLU A 194 0.85 18.13 -30.13
N PHE A 195 -0.35 17.90 -29.58
CA PHE A 195 -1.33 17.05 -30.25
C PHE A 195 -2.20 17.86 -31.17
N ASP A 196 -2.40 17.35 -32.39
CA ASP A 196 -3.37 17.91 -33.32
C ASP A 196 -4.79 17.86 -32.74
N ARG A 197 -5.56 18.92 -32.99
CA ARG A 197 -6.97 18.90 -32.61
C ARG A 197 -7.68 17.81 -33.40
N TYR A 198 -8.46 17.01 -32.68
CA TYR A 198 -9.30 16.00 -33.30
C TYR A 198 -10.24 16.67 -34.31
N SER A 199 -10.17 16.22 -35.58
CA SER A 199 -10.97 16.74 -36.70
C SER A 199 -11.84 15.65 -37.35
N GLY A 200 -11.93 14.47 -36.72
CA GLY A 200 -12.75 13.36 -37.22
C GLY A 200 -14.23 13.45 -36.79
N ASP A 201 -14.97 12.40 -37.08
CA ASP A 201 -16.37 12.26 -36.66
C ASP A 201 -16.48 12.24 -35.13
N PRO A 202 -17.63 12.69 -34.55
CA PRO A 202 -17.83 12.67 -33.12
C PRO A 202 -17.60 11.30 -32.51
N VAL A 203 -16.72 11.22 -31.48
CA VAL A 203 -16.54 10.01 -30.68
C VAL A 203 -17.52 10.05 -29.52
N ILE A 204 -18.42 9.07 -29.47
CA ILE A 204 -19.36 8.92 -28.37
C ILE A 204 -18.70 8.00 -27.34
N ILE A 205 -18.35 8.56 -26.18
CA ILE A 205 -17.86 7.80 -25.03
C ILE A 205 -19.05 7.63 -24.08
N GLN A 206 -19.50 6.40 -23.90
CA GLN A 206 -20.50 6.09 -22.88
C GLN A 206 -19.76 5.99 -21.54
N GLY A 207 -20.15 6.79 -20.57
CA GLY A 207 -19.49 6.89 -19.27
C GLY A 207 -19.78 5.72 -18.30
N GLU A 208 -20.40 4.66 -18.78
CA GLU A 208 -20.81 3.49 -17.99
C GLU A 208 -20.05 2.20 -18.36
N ASP A 209 -19.01 2.28 -19.18
CA ASP A 209 -18.17 1.15 -19.56
C ASP A 209 -16.93 1.03 -18.69
#